data_a84d80a7d95a2c3d6e3dfca5041b3eaa
#
_entry.id   a84d80a7d95a2c3d6e3dfca5041b3eaa
#
_cell.length_a   1.000
_cell.length_b   1.000
_cell.length_c   1.000
_cell.angle_alpha   90.00
_cell.angle_beta   90.00
_cell.angle_gamma   90.00
#
_symmetry.space_group_name_H-M   'P 1'
#
loop_
_entity.id
_entity.type
_entity.pdbx_description
1 polymer ?
#
loop_
_entity_poly.entity_id
_entity_poly.type
_entity_poly.pdbx_seq_one_letter_code
_entity_poly.pdbx_strand_id
1 'polypeptide(L)'
;MIALHGEHAKALWGYVLRLTGGDRAHAEDVVQETLLRAWRSPRVLEGSSGATRAWLFTVARHLVIDEWRSGRSRREVLADEVPEPREPDASRTDEMLEGWLVADALARLSVEHRQVILLCYYRGRSVAEAARQLGVPEGTVKSRTHYALRSLRLVLQEMGVTR
;
A
#
# COMPACT_ATOMS: atom_id res chain seq x y z
N MET A 1 -4.83 18.11 -16.58
CA MET A 1 -5.48 17.95 -15.27
C MET A 1 -6.74 17.08 -15.32
N ILE A 2 -7.70 17.37 -16.20
CA ILE A 2 -8.98 16.64 -16.32
C ILE A 2 -8.79 15.15 -16.66
N ALA A 3 -7.83 14.79 -17.51
CA ALA A 3 -7.58 13.39 -17.91
C ALA A 3 -7.08 12.51 -16.76
N LEU A 4 -6.14 12.98 -15.95
CA LEU A 4 -5.62 12.23 -14.79
C LEU A 4 -6.70 12.02 -13.71
N HIS A 5 -7.54 13.04 -13.50
CA HIS A 5 -8.63 12.98 -12.55
C HIS A 5 -9.73 12.00 -13.01
N GLY A 6 -10.04 11.94 -14.31
CA GLY A 6 -11.08 11.05 -14.84
C GLY A 6 -10.67 9.58 -14.87
N GLU A 7 -9.43 9.28 -15.24
CA GLU A 7 -8.97 7.90 -15.48
C GLU A 7 -8.60 7.14 -14.22
N HIS A 8 -7.99 7.83 -13.24
CA HIS A 8 -7.43 7.16 -12.06
C HIS A 8 -8.11 7.51 -10.74
N ALA A 9 -8.83 8.64 -10.66
CA ALA A 9 -9.37 9.15 -9.39
C ALA A 9 -10.33 8.19 -8.71
N LYS A 10 -11.25 7.56 -9.46
CA LYS A 10 -12.23 6.62 -8.88
C LYS A 10 -11.56 5.39 -8.27
N ALA A 11 -10.58 4.82 -8.97
CA ALA A 11 -9.84 3.66 -8.50
C ALA A 11 -8.92 4.01 -7.32
N LEU A 12 -8.26 5.17 -7.39
CA LEU A 12 -7.42 5.70 -6.31
C LEU A 12 -8.25 5.98 -5.06
N TRP A 13 -9.42 6.65 -5.22
CA TRP A 13 -10.36 6.90 -4.14
C TRP A 13 -10.78 5.61 -3.41
N GLY A 14 -11.27 4.61 -4.15
CA GLY A 14 -11.69 3.34 -3.56
C GLY A 14 -10.55 2.59 -2.86
N TYR A 15 -9.32 2.74 -3.34
CA TYR A 15 -8.13 2.18 -2.70
C TYR A 15 -7.81 2.91 -1.38
N VAL A 16 -7.74 4.24 -1.41
CA VAL A 16 -7.41 5.06 -0.24
C VAL A 16 -8.48 4.92 0.83
N LEU A 17 -9.76 4.90 0.45
CA LEU A 17 -10.87 4.72 1.40
C LEU A 17 -10.76 3.41 2.19
N ARG A 18 -10.30 2.33 1.55
CA ARG A 18 -10.02 1.07 2.27
C ARG A 18 -8.80 1.19 3.19
N LEU A 19 -7.74 1.88 2.75
CA LEU A 19 -6.55 2.09 3.58
C LEU A 19 -6.82 2.95 4.82
N THR A 20 -7.76 3.90 4.73
CA THR A 20 -8.13 4.79 5.83
C THR A 20 -9.27 4.23 6.71
N GLY A 21 -9.61 2.94 6.52
CA GLY A 21 -10.67 2.29 7.31
C GLY A 21 -12.06 2.90 7.10
N GLY A 22 -12.33 3.49 5.92
CA GLY A 22 -13.62 4.10 5.59
C GLY A 22 -13.73 5.59 5.96
N ASP A 23 -12.69 6.21 6.52
CA ASP A 23 -12.66 7.65 6.78
C ASP A 23 -12.61 8.44 5.47
N ARG A 24 -13.77 9.03 5.11
CA ARG A 24 -13.94 9.75 3.84
C ARG A 24 -13.17 11.06 3.79
N ALA A 25 -13.13 11.81 4.88
CA ALA A 25 -12.42 13.09 4.94
C ALA A 25 -10.91 12.86 4.78
N HIS A 26 -10.36 11.93 5.54
CA HIS A 26 -8.97 11.53 5.43
C HIS A 26 -8.63 10.98 4.03
N ALA A 27 -9.49 10.14 3.46
CA ALA A 27 -9.30 9.62 2.10
C ALA A 27 -9.27 10.74 1.05
N GLU A 28 -10.10 11.76 1.19
CA GLU A 28 -10.13 12.93 0.30
C GLU A 28 -8.82 13.71 0.35
N ASP A 29 -8.33 13.99 1.53
CA ASP A 29 -7.05 14.70 1.73
C ASP A 29 -5.87 13.95 1.11
N VAL A 30 -5.78 12.63 1.34
CA VAL A 30 -4.73 11.79 0.76
C VAL A 30 -4.81 11.74 -0.76
N VAL A 31 -6.01 11.62 -1.33
CA VAL A 31 -6.21 11.62 -2.79
C VAL A 31 -5.80 12.97 -3.38
N GLN A 32 -6.23 14.08 -2.78
CA GLN A 32 -5.87 15.43 -3.23
C GLN A 32 -4.36 15.64 -3.20
N GLU A 33 -3.70 15.32 -2.09
CA GLU A 33 -2.24 15.46 -1.96
C GLU A 33 -1.49 14.57 -2.94
N THR A 34 -1.98 13.34 -3.19
CA THR A 34 -1.40 12.44 -4.20
C THR A 34 -1.47 13.04 -5.60
N LEU A 35 -2.61 13.59 -5.98
CA LEU A 35 -2.80 14.23 -7.28
C LEU A 35 -1.99 15.53 -7.43
N LEU A 36 -1.86 16.31 -6.35
CA LEU A 36 -1.00 17.50 -6.32
C LEU A 36 0.48 17.14 -6.53
N ARG A 37 0.95 16.06 -5.89
CA ARG A 37 2.33 15.56 -6.11
C ARG A 37 2.56 15.06 -7.53
N ALA A 38 1.58 14.38 -8.11
CA ALA A 38 1.65 13.97 -9.52
C ALA A 38 1.76 15.18 -10.45
N TRP A 39 0.94 16.20 -10.22
CA TRP A 39 0.96 17.41 -11.02
C TRP A 39 2.31 18.17 -10.96
N ARG A 40 2.96 18.16 -9.79
CA ARG A 40 4.29 18.75 -9.61
C ARG A 40 5.42 17.92 -10.20
N SER A 41 5.14 16.74 -10.73
CA SER A 41 6.13 15.79 -11.24
C SER A 41 5.92 15.51 -12.74
N PRO A 42 6.50 16.29 -13.64
CA PRO A 42 6.31 16.13 -15.11
C PRO A 42 6.59 14.70 -15.59
N ARG A 43 7.63 14.05 -15.03
CA ARG A 43 7.99 12.67 -15.39
C ARG A 43 6.89 11.64 -15.12
N VAL A 44 6.01 11.93 -14.17
CA VAL A 44 4.86 11.05 -13.85
C VAL A 44 3.77 11.24 -14.90
N LEU A 45 3.58 12.47 -15.36
CA LEU A 45 2.57 12.85 -16.36
C LEU A 45 2.94 12.39 -17.77
N GLU A 46 4.22 12.31 -18.08
CA GLU A 46 4.79 11.87 -19.37
C GLU A 46 4.92 10.34 -19.44
N GLY A 47 4.73 9.65 -18.32
CA GLY A 47 4.78 8.19 -18.23
C GLY A 47 3.59 7.49 -18.91
N SER A 48 3.72 6.17 -19.16
CA SER A 48 2.56 5.38 -19.58
C SER A 48 1.47 5.39 -18.49
N SER A 49 0.19 5.27 -18.89
CA SER A 49 -0.95 5.22 -17.96
C SER A 49 -0.75 4.19 -16.83
N GLY A 50 -0.17 3.02 -17.14
CA GLY A 50 0.18 2.01 -16.14
C GLY A 50 1.26 2.45 -15.13
N ALA A 51 2.30 3.15 -15.60
CA ALA A 51 3.35 3.67 -14.72
C ALA A 51 2.82 4.80 -13.82
N THR A 52 2.04 5.71 -14.38
CA THR A 52 1.37 6.79 -13.65
C THR A 52 0.44 6.22 -12.58
N ARG A 53 -0.38 5.23 -12.92
CA ARG A 53 -1.23 4.52 -11.97
C ARG A 53 -0.44 3.92 -10.82
N ALA A 54 0.60 3.13 -11.11
CA ALA A 54 1.43 2.50 -10.08
C ALA A 54 2.07 3.53 -9.14
N TRP A 55 2.52 4.66 -9.70
CA TRP A 55 3.08 5.76 -8.93
C TRP A 55 2.05 6.39 -7.98
N LEU A 56 0.83 6.69 -8.48
CA LEU A 56 -0.25 7.28 -7.68
C LEU A 56 -0.60 6.40 -6.48
N PHE A 57 -0.77 5.10 -6.70
CA PHE A 57 -1.09 4.14 -5.63
C PHE A 57 0.04 4.01 -4.61
N THR A 58 1.29 4.06 -5.06
CA THR A 58 2.47 4.03 -4.18
C THR A 58 2.55 5.27 -3.30
N VAL A 59 2.35 6.45 -3.87
CA VAL A 59 2.39 7.73 -3.13
C VAL A 59 1.25 7.81 -2.13
N ALA A 60 0.02 7.52 -2.55
CA ALA A 60 -1.14 7.51 -1.64
C ALA A 60 -0.93 6.59 -0.44
N ARG A 61 -0.39 5.40 -0.68
CA ARG A 61 -0.07 4.46 0.39
C ARG A 61 0.99 5.00 1.35
N HIS A 62 2.05 5.61 0.83
CA HIS A 62 3.08 6.20 1.68
C HIS A 62 2.52 7.32 2.55
N LEU A 63 1.63 8.17 2.01
CA LEU A 63 0.97 9.23 2.77
C LEU A 63 0.21 8.66 3.97
N VAL A 64 -0.65 7.67 3.76
CA VAL A 64 -1.41 7.03 4.83
C VAL A 64 -0.48 6.39 5.89
N ILE A 65 0.59 5.71 5.46
CA ILE A 65 1.54 5.07 6.38
C ILE A 65 2.30 6.12 7.19
N ASP A 66 2.75 7.20 6.56
CA ASP A 66 3.52 8.25 7.23
C ASP A 66 2.65 8.99 8.27
N GLU A 67 1.38 9.20 7.97
CA GLU A 67 0.42 9.77 8.94
C GLU A 67 0.16 8.83 10.11
N TRP A 68 -0.01 7.52 9.87
CA TRP A 68 -0.14 6.54 10.94
C TRP A 68 1.10 6.49 11.83
N ARG A 69 2.29 6.61 11.25
CA ARG A 69 3.55 6.66 12.01
C ARG A 69 3.63 7.92 12.87
N SER A 70 3.29 9.08 12.30
CA SER A 70 3.28 10.34 13.04
C SER A 70 2.21 10.37 14.12
N GLY A 71 1.02 9.84 13.84
CA GLY A 71 -0.08 9.69 14.78
C GLY A 71 0.23 8.71 15.93
N ARG A 72 0.90 7.58 15.62
CA ARG A 72 1.33 6.61 16.64
C ARG A 72 2.40 7.22 17.54
N SER A 73 3.41 7.88 16.99
CA SER A 73 4.45 8.57 17.75
C SER A 73 3.87 9.66 18.68
N ARG A 74 2.78 10.33 18.24
CA ARG A 74 2.08 11.33 19.06
C ARG A 74 1.18 10.70 20.12
N ARG A 75 0.62 9.50 19.88
CA ARG A 75 -0.20 8.76 20.85
C ARG A 75 0.64 8.02 21.90
N GLU A 76 1.81 7.50 21.54
CA GLU A 76 2.74 6.86 22.50
C GLU A 76 3.22 7.85 23.56
N VAL A 77 3.16 9.18 23.27
CA VAL A 77 3.45 10.24 24.25
C VAL A 77 2.23 10.59 25.12
N LEU A 78 1.00 10.17 24.77
CA LEU A 78 -0.24 10.61 25.40
C LEU A 78 -1.19 9.47 25.85
N ALA A 79 -0.86 8.19 25.68
CA ALA A 79 -1.84 7.13 25.91
C ALA A 79 -1.46 6.14 26.99
N ASP A 80 -2.21 6.24 28.05
CA ASP A 80 -2.53 5.19 29.03
C ASP A 80 -4.02 4.76 28.84
N GLU A 81 -4.48 4.57 27.58
CA GLU A 81 -5.80 4.02 27.29
C GLU A 81 -5.73 2.95 26.22
N VAL A 82 -6.01 1.72 26.67
CA VAL A 82 -6.18 0.53 25.82
C VAL A 82 -7.51 0.66 25.08
N PRO A 83 -7.55 0.59 23.72
CA PRO A 83 -8.83 0.59 23.00
C PRO A 83 -9.59 -0.70 23.28
N GLU A 84 -10.84 -0.59 23.68
CA GLU A 84 -11.74 -1.75 23.83
C GLU A 84 -11.91 -2.51 22.51
N PRO A 85 -11.94 -3.85 22.55
CA PRO A 85 -12.17 -4.65 21.36
C PRO A 85 -13.60 -4.41 20.83
N ARG A 86 -13.72 -3.93 19.60
CA ARG A 86 -15.02 -3.85 18.91
C ARG A 86 -15.53 -5.26 18.59
N GLU A 87 -16.83 -5.47 18.77
CA GLU A 87 -17.49 -6.76 18.49
C GLU A 87 -17.30 -7.24 17.04
N PRO A 88 -17.28 -8.58 16.81
CA PRO A 88 -17.05 -9.14 15.48
C PRO A 88 -18.29 -8.95 14.59
N ASP A 89 -18.12 -8.15 13.55
CA ASP A 89 -19.09 -7.98 12.46
C ASP A 89 -18.94 -9.10 11.42
N ALA A 90 -20.05 -9.54 10.81
CA ALA A 90 -20.09 -10.64 9.83
C ALA A 90 -19.19 -10.40 8.58
N SER A 91 -18.79 -9.15 8.31
CA SER A 91 -17.80 -8.81 7.27
C SER A 91 -16.38 -9.35 7.55
N ARG A 92 -16.10 -9.74 8.80
CA ARG A 92 -14.79 -10.27 9.22
C ARG A 92 -14.46 -11.66 8.66
N THR A 93 -15.45 -12.44 8.30
CA THR A 93 -15.22 -13.79 7.75
C THR A 93 -14.59 -13.71 6.35
N ASP A 94 -15.07 -12.78 5.52
CA ASP A 94 -14.50 -12.55 4.18
C ASP A 94 -13.10 -11.90 4.27
N GLU A 95 -12.91 -10.95 5.19
CA GLU A 95 -11.60 -10.36 5.45
C GLU A 95 -10.59 -11.38 6.01
N MET A 96 -11.02 -12.30 6.86
CA MET A 96 -10.20 -13.42 7.34
C MET A 96 -9.81 -14.36 6.20
N LEU A 97 -10.76 -14.76 5.35
CA LEU A 97 -10.50 -15.61 4.19
C LEU A 97 -9.56 -14.95 3.20
N GLU A 98 -9.76 -13.66 2.89
CA GLU A 98 -8.83 -12.88 2.07
C GLU A 98 -7.44 -12.81 2.71
N GLY A 99 -7.35 -12.63 4.02
CA GLY A 99 -6.10 -12.62 4.77
C GLY A 99 -5.34 -13.94 4.67
N TRP A 100 -6.04 -15.08 4.76
CA TRP A 100 -5.45 -16.40 4.64
C TRP A 100 -4.95 -16.68 3.22
N LEU A 101 -5.71 -16.30 2.21
CA LEU A 101 -5.31 -16.41 0.80
C LEU A 101 -4.04 -15.62 0.50
N VAL A 102 -3.95 -14.38 1.01
CA VAL A 102 -2.75 -13.56 0.86
C VAL A 102 -1.55 -14.15 1.61
N ALA A 103 -1.77 -14.68 2.82
CA ALA A 103 -0.72 -15.34 3.60
C ALA A 103 -0.16 -16.59 2.90
N ASP A 104 -1.04 -17.42 2.33
CA ASP A 104 -0.63 -18.61 1.55
C ASP A 104 0.10 -18.21 0.27
N ALA A 105 -0.40 -17.19 -0.45
CA ALA A 105 0.28 -16.67 -1.63
C ALA A 105 1.67 -16.11 -1.31
N LEU A 106 1.82 -15.39 -0.19
CA LEU A 106 3.12 -14.91 0.29
C LEU A 106 4.05 -16.07 0.68
N ALA A 107 3.51 -17.15 1.24
CA ALA A 107 4.29 -18.34 1.60
C ALA A 107 4.92 -19.04 0.38
N ARG A 108 4.29 -18.92 -0.80
CA ARG A 108 4.78 -19.49 -2.06
C ARG A 108 5.86 -18.65 -2.76
N LEU A 109 6.09 -17.43 -2.29
CA LEU A 109 7.18 -16.60 -2.82
C LEU A 109 8.54 -17.04 -2.26
N SER A 110 9.63 -16.71 -2.98
CA SER A 110 10.99 -16.84 -2.43
C SER A 110 11.12 -15.99 -1.15
N VAL A 111 12.09 -16.36 -0.31
CA VAL A 111 12.35 -15.65 0.95
C VAL A 111 12.63 -14.17 0.71
N GLU A 112 13.44 -13.86 -0.30
CA GLU A 112 13.85 -12.50 -0.66
C GLU A 112 12.66 -11.67 -1.15
N HIS A 113 11.79 -12.25 -1.98
CA HIS A 113 10.58 -11.61 -2.47
C HIS A 113 9.59 -11.35 -1.34
N ARG A 114 9.38 -12.33 -0.48
CA ARG A 114 8.49 -12.21 0.70
C ARG A 114 8.98 -11.12 1.65
N GLN A 115 10.29 -11.08 1.95
CA GLN A 115 10.88 -10.09 2.84
C GLN A 115 10.65 -8.65 2.36
N VAL A 116 10.88 -8.35 1.08
CA VAL A 116 10.68 -6.98 0.58
C VAL A 116 9.19 -6.59 0.60
N ILE A 117 8.27 -7.52 0.32
CA ILE A 117 6.84 -7.24 0.44
C ILE A 117 6.46 -6.99 1.90
N LEU A 118 6.88 -7.83 2.83
CA LEU A 118 6.59 -7.65 4.25
C LEU A 118 7.15 -6.34 4.79
N LEU A 119 8.37 -5.96 4.43
CA LEU A 119 8.96 -4.71 4.87
C LEU A 119 8.29 -3.49 4.25
N CYS A 120 8.16 -3.47 2.93
CA CYS A 120 7.68 -2.28 2.23
C CYS A 120 6.15 -2.13 2.30
N TYR A 121 5.39 -3.23 2.26
CA TYR A 121 3.93 -3.18 2.19
C TYR A 121 3.24 -3.45 3.53
N TYR A 122 3.71 -4.36 4.33
CA TYR A 122 3.10 -4.69 5.63
C TYR A 122 3.60 -3.79 6.76
N ARG A 123 4.92 -3.59 6.84
CA ARG A 123 5.55 -2.77 7.87
C ARG A 123 5.73 -1.31 7.44
N GLY A 124 5.36 -0.97 6.21
CA GLY A 124 5.43 0.38 5.66
C GLY A 124 6.83 0.99 5.68
N ARG A 125 7.88 0.18 5.58
CA ARG A 125 9.25 0.70 5.51
C ARG A 125 9.50 1.37 4.17
N SER A 126 10.23 2.49 4.19
CA SER A 126 10.76 3.08 2.98
C SER A 126 11.77 2.15 2.32
N VAL A 127 12.04 2.35 1.03
CA VAL A 127 13.07 1.58 0.30
C VAL A 127 14.43 1.67 0.99
N ALA A 128 14.80 2.85 1.47
CA ALA A 128 16.06 3.06 2.19
C ALA A 128 16.12 2.30 3.52
N GLU A 129 15.03 2.29 4.30
CA GLU A 129 14.94 1.51 5.54
C GLU A 129 14.99 0.00 5.28
N ALA A 130 14.24 -0.47 4.27
CA ALA A 130 14.26 -1.87 3.88
C ALA A 130 15.64 -2.31 3.38
N ALA A 131 16.32 -1.46 2.60
CA ALA A 131 17.69 -1.70 2.13
C ALA A 131 18.68 -1.88 3.29
N ARG A 132 18.63 -0.97 4.28
CA ARG A 132 19.44 -1.07 5.49
C ARG A 132 19.14 -2.34 6.29
N GLN A 133 17.87 -2.67 6.46
CA GLN A 133 17.45 -3.84 7.23
C GLN A 133 17.83 -5.16 6.56
N LEU A 134 17.79 -5.22 5.23
CA LEU A 134 18.13 -6.40 4.43
C LEU A 134 19.64 -6.49 4.08
N GLY A 135 20.40 -5.43 4.33
CA GLY A 135 21.82 -5.38 3.95
C GLY A 135 22.05 -5.38 2.44
N VAL A 136 21.13 -4.79 1.65
CA VAL A 136 21.23 -4.75 0.18
C VAL A 136 21.07 -3.32 -0.35
N PRO A 137 21.55 -3.00 -1.55
CA PRO A 137 21.35 -1.69 -2.17
C PRO A 137 19.86 -1.37 -2.38
N GLU A 138 19.50 -0.08 -2.35
CA GLU A 138 18.11 0.37 -2.62
C GLU A 138 17.60 -0.07 -4.00
N GLY A 139 18.47 -0.08 -5.01
CA GLY A 139 18.15 -0.59 -6.35
C GLY A 139 17.71 -2.06 -6.31
N THR A 140 18.36 -2.87 -5.45
CA THR A 140 18.01 -4.27 -5.25
C THR A 140 16.65 -4.42 -4.57
N VAL A 141 16.33 -3.57 -3.60
CA VAL A 141 14.98 -3.56 -2.99
C VAL A 141 13.91 -3.22 -4.02
N LYS A 142 14.15 -2.19 -4.86
CA LYS A 142 13.22 -1.80 -5.94
C LYS A 142 12.98 -2.92 -6.93
N SER A 143 14.05 -3.56 -7.43
CA SER A 143 13.94 -4.67 -8.40
C SER A 143 13.28 -5.90 -7.77
N ARG A 144 13.68 -6.30 -6.56
CA ARG A 144 13.04 -7.41 -5.83
C ARG A 144 11.56 -7.14 -5.60
N THR A 145 11.18 -5.93 -5.20
CA THR A 145 9.77 -5.55 -5.01
C THR A 145 8.97 -5.67 -6.31
N HIS A 146 9.54 -5.20 -7.43
CA HIS A 146 8.89 -5.33 -8.73
C HIS A 146 8.62 -6.81 -9.11
N TYR A 147 9.63 -7.65 -9.01
CA TYR A 147 9.49 -9.07 -9.32
C TYR A 147 8.61 -9.82 -8.31
N ALA A 148 8.71 -9.47 -7.03
CA ALA A 148 7.88 -10.04 -5.98
C ALA A 148 6.39 -9.79 -6.20
N LEU A 149 6.00 -8.55 -6.56
CA LEU A 149 4.62 -8.22 -6.89
C LEU A 149 4.11 -8.96 -8.13
N ARG A 150 4.97 -9.12 -9.14
CA ARG A 150 4.64 -9.89 -10.34
C ARG A 150 4.43 -11.37 -9.99
N SER A 151 5.32 -11.97 -9.21
CA SER A 151 5.19 -13.36 -8.77
C SER A 151 3.96 -13.56 -7.88
N LEU A 152 3.70 -12.63 -6.95
CA LEU A 152 2.50 -12.67 -6.09
C LEU A 152 1.22 -12.65 -6.92
N ARG A 153 1.17 -11.81 -7.96
CA ARG A 153 0.03 -11.77 -8.87
C ARG A 153 -0.22 -13.10 -9.57
N LEU A 154 0.84 -13.75 -10.06
CA LEU A 154 0.73 -15.05 -10.72
C LEU A 154 0.22 -16.11 -9.74
N VAL A 155 0.79 -16.18 -8.55
CA VAL A 155 0.34 -17.11 -7.50
C VAL A 155 -1.13 -16.90 -7.15
N LEU A 156 -1.57 -15.65 -6.98
CA LEU A 156 -2.97 -15.34 -6.69
C LEU A 156 -3.90 -15.75 -7.84
N GLN A 157 -3.47 -15.59 -9.10
CA GLN A 157 -4.22 -16.05 -10.26
C GLN A 157 -4.34 -17.57 -10.29
N GLU A 158 -3.27 -18.32 -10.00
CA GLU A 158 -3.28 -19.78 -9.85
C GLU A 158 -4.19 -20.26 -8.72
N MET A 159 -4.33 -19.47 -7.67
CA MET A 159 -5.26 -19.72 -6.54
C MET A 159 -6.71 -19.33 -6.85
N GLY A 160 -7.01 -18.90 -8.08
CA GLY A 160 -8.38 -18.53 -8.51
C GLY A 160 -8.79 -17.10 -8.13
N VAL A 161 -7.88 -16.28 -7.61
CA VAL A 161 -8.14 -14.86 -7.36
C VAL A 161 -7.94 -14.09 -8.66
N THR A 162 -8.98 -14.04 -9.49
CA THR A 162 -9.03 -13.24 -10.72
C THR A 162 -9.65 -11.88 -10.44
N ARG A 163 -8.85 -10.83 -10.56
CA ARG A 163 -9.31 -9.45 -10.74
C ARG A 163 -8.56 -8.79 -11.87
#